data_b73e33cf90e48be8a7ee80f339f9fb7f
#
_entry.id   b73e33cf90e48be8a7ee80f339f9fb7f
#
_cell.length_a   1.000
_cell.length_b   1.000
_cell.length_c   1.000
_cell.angle_alpha   90.00
_cell.angle_beta   90.00
_cell.angle_gamma   90.00
#
_symmetry.space_group_name_H-M   'P 1'
#
loop_
_entity.id
_entity.type
_entity.pdbx_description
1 polymer ?
#
loop_
_entity_poly.entity_id
_entity_poly.type
_entity_poly.pdbx_seq_one_letter_code
_entity_poly.pdbx_strand_id
1 'polypeptide(L)'
;MHDLALLGFIAALILLGLRKPFIFVLGYAYVDIVSPQRLSYYLLNALPVSLIFFVLALGGFLAIDDKKGTRLAGRQVIMILLLLWCGYTTLTADFPAAAAEKWDWVWKALLFAIFLPFTLRTRLRIEGLLLFMVISASSIIVTGGMKTMIGGGGYGTLNLGLSDNSGLYEGSTISTVAIAIIPTILFLARYGTVFPRDWKVRLYSIALVFACLLIPIGTVTRTGLICIGLVAIMGLRDSKRRFLYIAGMGVALMVAIPFLPASYTQRMHTIQGYQADESASTRVAVWGWTWNYVQDHPAGGGFNAYLGNHIKIELKDARGQPINNQVEYDKARAFHSAYFEMLGEQGFPGLFLWAALHLSSLFRLEMLRRRFRKSTNPDEEWIAPLATALQHGHIIYLVGSLFIGIAFQPFVYMMIASEIGLDSYVKRTRPLKAKPPMGQTVHSQPVPA
;
A
#
# COMPACT_ATOMS: atom_id res chain seq x y z
N MET A 1 29.63 11.42 1.56
CA MET A 1 29.43 10.61 0.33
C MET A 1 27.99 10.18 0.14
N HIS A 2 27.28 9.72 1.18
CA HIS A 2 25.87 9.30 1.11
C HIS A 2 24.95 10.41 0.57
N ASP A 3 25.01 11.62 1.14
CA ASP A 3 24.18 12.77 0.69
C ASP A 3 24.46 13.16 -0.75
N LEU A 4 25.71 13.09 -1.21
CA LEU A 4 26.06 13.38 -2.60
C LEU A 4 25.50 12.33 -3.56
N ALA A 5 25.45 11.06 -3.15
CA ALA A 5 24.83 10.00 -3.96
C ALA A 5 23.32 10.21 -4.08
N LEU A 6 22.63 10.56 -2.98
CA LEU A 6 21.19 10.87 -2.99
C LEU A 6 20.91 12.12 -3.85
N LEU A 7 21.68 13.18 -3.66
CA LEU A 7 21.56 14.41 -4.46
C LEU A 7 21.81 14.15 -5.94
N GLY A 8 22.87 13.39 -6.27
CA GLY A 8 23.19 13.00 -7.63
C GLY A 8 22.08 12.18 -8.30
N PHE A 9 21.44 11.26 -7.55
CA PHE A 9 20.30 10.48 -8.06
C PHE A 9 19.08 11.36 -8.30
N ILE A 10 18.75 12.25 -7.38
CA ILE A 10 17.64 13.21 -7.55
C ILE A 10 17.90 14.15 -8.75
N ALA A 11 19.12 14.68 -8.86
CA ALA A 11 19.50 15.52 -9.98
C ALA A 11 19.41 14.78 -11.32
N ALA A 12 19.83 13.51 -11.36
CA ALA A 12 19.68 12.65 -12.55
C ALA A 12 18.21 12.45 -12.93
N LEU A 13 17.33 12.21 -11.97
CA LEU A 13 15.89 12.11 -12.23
C LEU A 13 15.31 13.43 -12.77
N ILE A 14 15.75 14.58 -12.26
CA ILE A 14 15.33 15.90 -12.75
C ILE A 14 15.81 16.09 -14.18
N LEU A 15 17.09 15.87 -14.47
CA LEU A 15 17.66 16.05 -15.80
C LEU A 15 17.01 15.11 -16.85
N LEU A 16 16.77 13.86 -16.50
CA LEU A 16 16.07 12.91 -17.36
C LEU A 16 14.59 13.32 -17.54
N GLY A 17 13.96 13.84 -16.49
CA GLY A 17 12.58 14.33 -16.51
C GLY A 17 12.37 15.50 -17.47
N LEU A 18 13.36 16.37 -17.67
CA LEU A 18 13.30 17.44 -18.66
C LEU A 18 13.12 16.91 -20.10
N ARG A 19 13.66 15.69 -20.38
CA ARG A 19 13.48 15.05 -21.69
C ARG A 19 12.20 14.21 -21.76
N LYS A 20 11.79 13.60 -20.64
CA LYS A 20 10.64 12.70 -20.53
C LYS A 20 9.89 13.02 -19.26
N PRO A 21 8.88 13.91 -19.28
CA PRO A 21 8.21 14.42 -18.06
C PRO A 21 7.61 13.35 -17.15
N PHE A 22 7.26 12.16 -17.69
CA PHE A 22 6.80 11.04 -16.87
C PHE A 22 7.85 10.59 -15.83
N ILE A 23 9.14 10.86 -16.03
CA ILE A 23 10.20 10.57 -15.04
C ILE A 23 10.01 11.41 -13.77
N PHE A 24 9.45 12.62 -13.86
CA PHE A 24 9.10 13.41 -12.66
C PHE A 24 8.04 12.70 -11.80
N VAL A 25 7.08 12.01 -12.44
CA VAL A 25 6.08 11.19 -11.75
C VAL A 25 6.77 10.03 -11.01
N LEU A 26 7.73 9.38 -11.66
CA LEU A 26 8.53 8.31 -11.03
C LEU A 26 9.39 8.87 -9.88
N GLY A 27 10.00 10.05 -10.07
CA GLY A 27 10.76 10.75 -9.05
C GLY A 27 9.92 11.06 -7.80
N TYR A 28 8.69 11.53 -7.99
CA TYR A 28 7.76 11.72 -6.88
C TYR A 28 7.48 10.40 -6.13
N ALA A 29 7.16 9.32 -6.86
CA ALA A 29 6.92 8.01 -6.26
C ALA A 29 8.13 7.50 -5.45
N TYR A 30 9.35 7.73 -5.94
CA TYR A 30 10.59 7.42 -5.22
C TYR A 30 10.70 8.21 -3.91
N VAL A 31 10.47 9.52 -3.99
CA VAL A 31 10.61 10.42 -2.83
C VAL A 31 9.61 10.08 -1.73
N ASP A 32 8.38 9.76 -2.08
CA ASP A 32 7.34 9.39 -1.12
C ASP A 32 7.56 7.99 -0.50
N ILE A 33 8.18 7.07 -1.26
CA ILE A 33 8.45 5.70 -0.77
C ILE A 33 9.72 5.67 0.06
N VAL A 34 10.82 6.28 -0.42
CA VAL A 34 12.14 6.16 0.19
C VAL A 34 12.41 7.28 1.19
N SER A 35 11.74 8.42 1.02
CA SER A 35 11.95 9.63 1.84
C SER A 35 13.44 10.05 1.92
N PRO A 36 14.11 10.30 0.78
CA PRO A 36 15.55 10.55 0.74
C PRO A 36 15.98 11.78 1.56
N GLN A 37 15.09 12.76 1.75
CA GLN A 37 15.30 13.91 2.61
C GLN A 37 15.49 13.51 4.08
N ARG A 38 14.86 12.43 4.55
CA ARG A 38 15.01 11.91 5.92
C ARG A 38 16.26 11.02 6.08
N LEU A 39 16.74 10.45 4.97
CA LEU A 39 17.98 9.67 4.94
C LEU A 39 19.22 10.57 4.81
N SER A 40 19.08 11.79 4.28
CA SER A 40 20.17 12.75 4.14
C SER A 40 20.54 13.36 5.49
N TYR A 41 21.83 13.54 5.72
CA TYR A 41 22.32 14.16 6.95
C TYR A 41 22.15 15.69 6.93
N TYR A 42 22.37 16.35 5.77
CA TYR A 42 22.35 17.82 5.67
C TYR A 42 21.72 18.35 4.38
N LEU A 43 22.06 17.79 3.21
CA LEU A 43 21.82 18.47 1.93
C LEU A 43 20.35 18.49 1.49
N LEU A 44 19.59 17.46 1.81
CA LEU A 44 18.21 17.33 1.34
C LEU A 44 17.15 17.65 2.41
N ASN A 45 17.54 17.74 3.70
CA ASN A 45 16.58 17.91 4.80
C ASN A 45 15.75 19.19 4.72
N ALA A 46 16.33 20.28 4.20
CA ALA A 46 15.65 21.55 4.05
C ALA A 46 14.86 21.70 2.72
N LEU A 47 15.00 20.73 1.81
CA LEU A 47 14.38 20.82 0.47
C LEU A 47 13.03 20.10 0.44
N PRO A 48 11.95 20.74 -0.03
CA PRO A 48 10.65 20.11 -0.24
C PRO A 48 10.65 19.25 -1.52
N VAL A 49 11.48 18.18 -1.54
CA VAL A 49 11.78 17.40 -2.74
C VAL A 49 10.52 16.80 -3.37
N SER A 50 9.56 16.32 -2.57
CA SER A 50 8.30 15.80 -3.08
C SER A 50 7.47 16.85 -3.79
N LEU A 51 7.40 18.08 -3.23
CA LEU A 51 6.70 19.20 -3.86
C LEU A 51 7.37 19.60 -5.17
N ILE A 52 8.70 19.63 -5.23
CA ILE A 52 9.47 19.92 -6.45
C ILE A 52 9.09 18.92 -7.55
N PHE A 53 9.14 17.61 -7.26
CA PHE A 53 8.76 16.61 -8.25
C PHE A 53 7.29 16.68 -8.64
N PHE A 54 6.39 17.01 -7.71
CA PHE A 54 4.97 17.19 -8.00
C PHE A 54 4.74 18.35 -8.99
N VAL A 55 5.35 19.52 -8.73
CA VAL A 55 5.22 20.70 -9.61
C VAL A 55 5.80 20.42 -10.99
N LEU A 56 6.97 19.76 -11.05
CA LEU A 56 7.59 19.36 -12.32
C LEU A 56 6.75 18.31 -13.07
N ALA A 57 6.16 17.34 -12.39
CA ALA A 57 5.28 16.34 -12.98
C ALA A 57 3.99 16.98 -13.54
N LEU A 58 3.38 17.89 -12.77
CA LEU A 58 2.19 18.62 -13.20
C LEU A 58 2.51 19.55 -14.39
N GLY A 59 3.59 20.32 -14.31
CA GLY A 59 4.04 21.18 -15.38
C GLY A 59 4.35 20.41 -16.67
N GLY A 60 5.06 19.30 -16.56
CA GLY A 60 5.36 18.41 -17.69
C GLY A 60 4.11 17.80 -18.32
N PHE A 61 3.15 17.37 -17.49
CA PHE A 61 1.84 16.89 -17.97
C PHE A 61 1.07 18.00 -18.70
N LEU A 62 1.02 19.20 -18.12
CA LEU A 62 0.30 20.32 -18.72
C LEU A 62 0.93 20.83 -20.02
N ALA A 63 2.25 20.82 -20.13
CA ALA A 63 2.97 21.36 -21.27
C ALA A 63 3.13 20.36 -22.43
N ILE A 64 3.36 19.07 -22.14
CA ILE A 64 3.87 18.12 -23.14
C ILE A 64 2.92 16.95 -23.36
N ASP A 65 2.24 16.44 -22.31
CA ASP A 65 1.44 15.23 -22.44
C ASP A 65 0.14 15.47 -23.22
N ASP A 66 -0.23 14.49 -24.05
CA ASP A 66 -1.52 14.48 -24.73
C ASP A 66 -2.66 14.28 -23.70
N LYS A 67 -3.63 15.19 -23.72
CA LYS A 67 -4.79 15.21 -22.81
C LYS A 67 -6.06 14.64 -23.44
N LYS A 68 -6.02 14.21 -24.72
CA LYS A 68 -7.19 13.66 -25.43
C LYS A 68 -7.74 12.44 -24.73
N GLY A 69 -9.05 12.44 -24.46
CA GLY A 69 -9.73 11.35 -23.79
C GLY A 69 -9.40 11.20 -22.29
N THR A 70 -8.78 12.23 -21.69
CA THR A 70 -8.60 12.29 -20.23
C THR A 70 -9.95 12.60 -19.59
N ARG A 71 -10.44 11.69 -18.74
CA ARG A 71 -11.70 11.85 -18.00
C ARG A 71 -11.45 11.54 -16.53
N LEU A 72 -12.10 12.28 -15.67
CA LEU A 72 -12.11 12.02 -14.24
C LEU A 72 -12.84 10.71 -13.97
N ALA A 73 -12.21 9.78 -13.28
CA ALA A 73 -12.85 8.53 -12.87
C ALA A 73 -13.63 8.73 -11.56
N GLY A 74 -14.74 7.99 -11.37
CA GLY A 74 -15.53 8.10 -10.13
C GLY A 74 -14.71 7.90 -8.84
N ARG A 75 -13.68 7.04 -8.87
CA ARG A 75 -12.77 6.84 -7.73
C ARG A 75 -11.87 8.06 -7.45
N GLN A 76 -11.49 8.83 -8.46
CA GLN A 76 -10.81 10.12 -8.27
C GLN A 76 -11.77 11.14 -7.63
N VAL A 77 -13.06 11.11 -7.97
CA VAL A 77 -14.05 11.96 -7.29
C VAL A 77 -14.15 11.60 -5.81
N ILE A 78 -14.18 10.31 -5.48
CA ILE A 78 -14.17 9.86 -4.06
C ILE A 78 -12.89 10.37 -3.35
N MET A 79 -11.72 10.29 -3.99
CA MET A 79 -10.47 10.84 -3.40
C MET A 79 -10.52 12.36 -3.23
N ILE A 80 -11.13 13.09 -4.17
CA ILE A 80 -11.33 14.54 -4.04
C ILE A 80 -12.24 14.85 -2.85
N LEU A 81 -13.36 14.12 -2.72
CA LEU A 81 -14.25 14.29 -1.58
C LEU A 81 -13.56 13.96 -0.25
N LEU A 82 -12.74 12.91 -0.22
CA LEU A 82 -11.93 12.56 0.95
C LEU A 82 -10.91 13.65 1.28
N LEU A 83 -10.22 14.20 0.28
CA LEU A 83 -9.28 15.31 0.46
C LEU A 83 -9.97 16.55 1.05
N LEU A 84 -11.12 16.94 0.50
CA LEU A 84 -11.90 18.08 1.00
C LEU A 84 -12.41 17.83 2.41
N TRP A 85 -12.87 16.60 2.71
CA TRP A 85 -13.31 16.21 4.04
C TRP A 85 -12.17 16.27 5.06
N CYS A 86 -10.99 15.72 4.73
CA CYS A 86 -9.81 15.82 5.58
C CYS A 86 -9.38 17.28 5.82
N GLY A 87 -9.49 18.13 4.81
CA GLY A 87 -9.26 19.58 4.97
C GLY A 87 -10.24 20.22 5.96
N TYR A 88 -11.53 19.89 5.85
CA TYR A 88 -12.55 20.36 6.78
C TYR A 88 -12.28 19.90 8.23
N THR A 89 -12.03 18.61 8.43
CA THR A 89 -11.77 18.07 9.80
C THR A 89 -10.45 18.57 10.38
N THR A 90 -9.49 18.97 9.56
CA THR A 90 -8.25 19.62 10.02
C THR A 90 -8.53 21.00 10.61
N LEU A 91 -9.46 21.78 10.00
CA LEU A 91 -9.85 23.10 10.50
C LEU A 91 -10.62 23.06 11.80
N THR A 92 -11.31 21.94 12.07
CA THR A 92 -12.14 21.72 13.27
C THR A 92 -11.52 20.72 14.24
N ALA A 93 -10.22 20.44 14.11
CA ALA A 93 -9.54 19.40 14.87
C ALA A 93 -9.43 19.72 16.36
N ASP A 94 -9.56 18.69 17.20
CA ASP A 94 -9.38 18.78 18.67
C ASP A 94 -7.95 19.22 19.04
N PHE A 95 -6.97 18.82 18.23
CA PHE A 95 -5.54 19.13 18.39
C PHE A 95 -5.00 19.85 17.15
N PRO A 96 -5.27 21.16 16.96
CA PRO A 96 -5.01 21.86 15.70
C PRO A 96 -3.55 21.80 15.24
N ALA A 97 -2.58 21.92 16.15
CA ALA A 97 -1.16 21.89 15.81
C ALA A 97 -0.74 20.50 15.29
N ALA A 98 -1.10 19.44 15.97
CA ALA A 98 -0.81 18.07 15.56
C ALA A 98 -1.58 17.68 14.29
N ALA A 99 -2.80 18.17 14.12
CA ALA A 99 -3.58 17.96 12.91
C ALA A 99 -2.95 18.64 11.69
N ALA A 100 -2.47 19.87 11.84
CA ALA A 100 -1.78 20.62 10.78
C ALA A 100 -0.49 19.91 10.33
N GLU A 101 0.28 19.33 11.25
CA GLU A 101 1.49 18.57 10.94
C GLU A 101 1.17 17.34 10.09
N LYS A 102 0.15 16.54 10.45
CA LYS A 102 -0.27 15.38 9.66
C LYS A 102 -0.89 15.79 8.33
N TRP A 103 -1.70 16.86 8.33
CA TRP A 103 -2.28 17.41 7.10
C TRP A 103 -1.22 17.81 6.08
N ASP A 104 -0.10 18.42 6.50
CA ASP A 104 0.94 18.90 5.59
C ASP A 104 1.43 17.86 4.59
N TRP A 105 1.52 16.60 4.97
CA TRP A 105 1.91 15.54 4.03
C TRP A 105 0.72 14.77 3.44
N VAL A 106 -0.42 14.64 4.14
CA VAL A 106 -1.59 13.90 3.64
C VAL A 106 -2.20 14.55 2.41
N TRP A 107 -2.38 15.87 2.41
CA TRP A 107 -2.96 16.55 1.24
C TRP A 107 -2.08 16.41 -0.01
N LYS A 108 -0.75 16.41 0.15
CA LYS A 108 0.20 16.20 -0.95
C LYS A 108 0.06 14.81 -1.54
N ALA A 109 0.01 13.78 -0.69
CA ALA A 109 -0.14 12.39 -1.10
C ALA A 109 -1.48 12.16 -1.83
N LEU A 110 -2.60 12.65 -1.29
CA LEU A 110 -3.91 12.53 -1.92
C LEU A 110 -3.99 13.30 -3.24
N LEU A 111 -3.49 14.54 -3.29
CA LEU A 111 -3.50 15.35 -4.49
C LEU A 111 -2.67 14.71 -5.62
N PHE A 112 -1.50 14.15 -5.27
CA PHE A 112 -0.71 13.40 -6.23
C PHE A 112 -1.43 12.15 -6.72
N ALA A 113 -2.06 11.39 -5.83
CA ALA A 113 -2.82 10.20 -6.21
C ALA A 113 -4.03 10.52 -7.11
N ILE A 114 -4.69 11.67 -6.91
CA ILE A 114 -5.76 12.16 -7.79
C ILE A 114 -5.20 12.49 -9.19
N PHE A 115 -4.03 13.11 -9.24
CA PHE A 115 -3.37 13.51 -10.49
C PHE A 115 -2.79 12.32 -11.27
N LEU A 116 -2.20 11.36 -10.58
CA LEU A 116 -1.39 10.27 -11.12
C LEU A 116 -2.09 9.45 -12.24
N PRO A 117 -3.39 9.06 -12.16
CA PRO A 117 -4.06 8.31 -13.22
C PRO A 117 -4.10 9.01 -14.58
N PHE A 118 -4.04 10.34 -14.61
CA PHE A 118 -4.02 11.10 -15.86
C PHE A 118 -2.73 10.90 -16.64
N THR A 119 -1.63 10.62 -15.95
CA THR A 119 -0.31 10.39 -16.55
C THR A 119 -0.14 8.95 -17.06
N LEU A 120 -0.95 7.99 -16.56
CA LEU A 120 -0.87 6.56 -16.87
C LEU A 120 -1.57 6.22 -18.19
N ARG A 121 -1.09 6.79 -19.28
CA ARG A 121 -1.75 6.73 -20.59
C ARG A 121 -1.42 5.49 -21.40
N THR A 122 -0.30 4.84 -21.14
CA THR A 122 0.19 3.67 -21.88
C THR A 122 0.51 2.53 -20.93
N ARG A 123 0.52 1.30 -21.46
CA ARG A 123 0.98 0.12 -20.72
C ARG A 123 2.36 0.34 -20.09
N LEU A 124 3.30 0.87 -20.90
CA LEU A 124 4.66 1.13 -20.43
C LEU A 124 4.70 2.08 -19.22
N ARG A 125 3.86 3.11 -19.20
CA ARG A 125 3.79 4.04 -18.03
C ARG A 125 3.20 3.38 -16.80
N ILE A 126 2.18 2.52 -16.96
CA ILE A 126 1.61 1.75 -15.85
C ILE A 126 2.67 0.77 -15.29
N GLU A 127 3.30 -0.02 -16.16
CA GLU A 127 4.37 -0.95 -15.75
C GLU A 127 5.58 -0.20 -15.18
N GLY A 128 5.96 0.93 -15.76
CA GLY A 128 7.06 1.76 -15.29
C GLY A 128 6.83 2.32 -13.87
N LEU A 129 5.62 2.80 -13.57
CA LEU A 129 5.28 3.24 -12.22
C LEU A 129 5.34 2.09 -11.22
N LEU A 130 4.69 0.96 -11.52
CA LEU A 130 4.68 -0.21 -10.65
C LEU A 130 6.09 -0.76 -10.41
N LEU A 131 6.91 -0.82 -11.47
CA LEU A 131 8.31 -1.21 -11.35
C LEU A 131 9.08 -0.25 -10.45
N PHE A 132 8.86 1.06 -10.61
CA PHE A 132 9.56 2.06 -9.81
C PHE A 132 9.13 2.04 -8.35
N MET A 133 7.84 1.80 -8.06
CA MET A 133 7.34 1.55 -6.71
C MET A 133 7.99 0.31 -6.08
N VAL A 134 8.08 -0.79 -6.84
CA VAL A 134 8.74 -2.04 -6.39
C VAL A 134 10.22 -1.79 -6.12
N ILE A 135 10.97 -1.16 -7.04
CA ILE A 135 12.40 -0.90 -6.86
C ILE A 135 12.65 0.03 -5.67
N SER A 136 11.84 1.07 -5.51
CA SER A 136 11.94 2.01 -4.39
C SER A 136 11.71 1.29 -3.05
N ALA A 137 10.66 0.49 -2.92
CA ALA A 137 10.44 -0.33 -1.72
C ALA A 137 11.55 -1.38 -1.52
N SER A 138 12.08 -1.94 -2.61
CA SER A 138 13.15 -2.95 -2.58
C SER A 138 14.44 -2.42 -1.98
N SER A 139 14.73 -1.12 -2.07
CA SER A 139 15.92 -0.52 -1.44
C SER A 139 15.91 -0.70 0.09
N ILE A 140 14.74 -0.62 0.71
CA ILE A 140 14.53 -0.86 2.14
C ILE A 140 14.46 -2.38 2.41
N ILE A 141 13.71 -3.12 1.60
CA ILE A 141 13.42 -4.55 1.77
C ILE A 141 14.69 -5.39 1.63
N VAL A 142 15.52 -5.15 0.62
CA VAL A 142 16.77 -5.91 0.41
C VAL A 142 17.74 -5.67 1.57
N THR A 143 17.88 -4.42 1.99
CA THR A 143 18.71 -4.07 3.16
C THR A 143 18.21 -4.77 4.43
N GLY A 144 16.89 -4.72 4.69
CA GLY A 144 16.27 -5.39 5.83
C GLY A 144 16.38 -6.91 5.75
N GLY A 145 16.15 -7.50 4.57
CA GLY A 145 16.33 -8.95 4.35
C GLY A 145 17.75 -9.44 4.59
N MET A 146 18.75 -8.71 4.11
CA MET A 146 20.17 -9.02 4.37
C MET A 146 20.51 -8.95 5.87
N LYS A 147 20.06 -7.90 6.57
CA LYS A 147 20.23 -7.79 8.03
C LYS A 147 19.56 -8.93 8.78
N THR A 148 18.38 -9.36 8.34
CA THR A 148 17.66 -10.50 8.91
C THR A 148 18.45 -11.79 8.75
N MET A 149 19.03 -12.04 7.58
CA MET A 149 19.86 -13.23 7.32
C MET A 149 21.14 -13.25 8.15
N ILE A 150 21.81 -12.12 8.28
CA ILE A 150 23.12 -12.03 8.95
C ILE A 150 22.95 -11.93 10.48
N GLY A 151 21.98 -11.13 10.93
CA GLY A 151 21.78 -10.80 12.34
C GLY A 151 20.66 -11.56 13.05
N GLY A 152 19.96 -12.47 12.37
CA GLY A 152 18.83 -13.23 12.92
C GLY A 152 17.54 -12.42 13.13
N GLY A 153 17.56 -11.12 12.88
CA GLY A 153 16.40 -10.23 13.05
C GLY A 153 16.06 -9.94 14.52
N GLY A 154 15.01 -9.19 14.73
CA GLY A 154 14.46 -8.82 16.04
C GLY A 154 14.30 -7.31 16.23
N TYR A 155 13.49 -6.95 17.22
CA TYR A 155 13.33 -5.53 17.63
C TYR A 155 14.70 -4.99 18.05
N GLY A 156 15.14 -3.90 17.41
CA GLY A 156 16.46 -3.29 17.65
C GLY A 156 17.57 -3.80 16.74
N THR A 157 17.47 -5.00 16.15
CA THR A 157 18.44 -5.51 15.17
C THR A 157 18.13 -5.02 13.75
N LEU A 158 16.86 -4.89 13.40
CA LEU A 158 16.44 -4.40 12.10
C LEU A 158 16.23 -2.87 12.11
N ASN A 159 17.35 -2.13 12.24
CA ASN A 159 17.32 -0.68 11.98
C ASN A 159 17.32 -0.45 10.47
N LEU A 160 16.23 0.08 9.94
CA LEU A 160 16.00 0.29 8.50
C LEU A 160 16.61 1.61 7.98
N GLY A 161 17.38 2.31 8.78
CA GLY A 161 18.12 3.51 8.37
C GLY A 161 17.57 4.82 8.90
N LEU A 162 16.40 4.82 9.54
CA LEU A 162 15.85 6.00 10.26
C LEU A 162 15.72 5.70 11.74
N SER A 163 16.02 6.70 12.58
CA SER A 163 15.90 6.61 14.04
C SER A 163 14.43 6.66 14.48
N ASP A 164 13.59 7.37 13.77
CA ASP A 164 12.16 7.42 13.98
C ASP A 164 11.48 6.28 13.20
N ASN A 165 10.82 5.43 13.92
CA ASN A 165 10.11 4.27 13.39
C ASN A 165 8.79 4.70 12.73
N SER A 166 8.84 5.37 11.58
CA SER A 166 7.68 5.94 10.91
C SER A 166 7.66 5.71 9.40
N GLY A 167 6.52 5.85 8.77
CA GLY A 167 6.33 5.63 7.35
C GLY A 167 6.64 4.19 6.95
N LEU A 168 7.34 3.99 5.84
CA LEU A 168 7.78 2.64 5.40
C LEU A 168 8.95 2.08 6.23
N TYR A 169 9.52 2.86 7.13
CA TYR A 169 10.59 2.39 8.03
C TYR A 169 10.04 1.80 9.33
N GLU A 170 8.72 1.89 9.56
CA GLU A 170 8.04 1.18 10.65
C GLU A 170 7.90 -0.31 10.31
N GLY A 171 8.29 -1.17 11.26
CA GLY A 171 8.42 -2.62 11.04
C GLY A 171 7.18 -3.31 10.53
N SER A 172 5.98 -2.99 11.06
CA SER A 172 4.73 -3.61 10.61
C SER A 172 4.27 -3.07 9.25
N THR A 173 4.52 -1.78 8.99
CA THR A 173 4.21 -1.14 7.71
C THR A 173 5.03 -1.74 6.59
N ILE A 174 6.38 -1.81 6.74
CA ILE A 174 7.23 -2.40 5.71
C ILE A 174 6.93 -3.89 5.52
N SER A 175 6.59 -4.63 6.59
CA SER A 175 6.21 -6.04 6.49
C SER A 175 4.95 -6.20 5.64
N THR A 176 3.94 -5.36 5.85
CA THR A 176 2.71 -5.38 5.06
C THR A 176 2.96 -5.03 3.60
N VAL A 177 3.72 -3.96 3.34
CA VAL A 177 4.05 -3.52 1.97
C VAL A 177 4.92 -4.54 1.25
N ALA A 178 5.94 -5.11 1.92
CA ALA A 178 6.80 -6.13 1.34
C ALA A 178 6.00 -7.34 0.84
N ILE A 179 5.02 -7.82 1.61
CA ILE A 179 4.17 -8.92 1.16
C ILE A 179 3.17 -8.48 0.10
N ALA A 180 2.61 -7.25 0.21
CA ALA A 180 1.65 -6.72 -0.75
C ALA A 180 2.23 -6.50 -2.15
N ILE A 181 3.53 -6.24 -2.30
CA ILE A 181 4.18 -6.07 -3.61
C ILE A 181 4.54 -7.39 -4.29
N ILE A 182 4.54 -8.53 -3.60
CA ILE A 182 4.91 -9.84 -4.19
C ILE A 182 4.10 -10.16 -5.47
N PRO A 183 2.77 -10.03 -5.50
CA PRO A 183 2.01 -10.28 -6.72
C PRO A 183 2.43 -9.37 -7.89
N THR A 184 2.79 -8.12 -7.61
CA THR A 184 3.28 -7.17 -8.62
C THR A 184 4.67 -7.54 -9.12
N ILE A 185 5.60 -8.00 -8.27
CA ILE A 185 6.91 -8.52 -8.66
C ILE A 185 6.75 -9.70 -9.63
N LEU A 186 5.89 -10.66 -9.28
CA LEU A 186 5.62 -11.84 -10.11
C LEU A 186 4.97 -11.47 -11.45
N PHE A 187 4.06 -10.48 -11.44
CA PHE A 187 3.46 -9.94 -12.67
C PHE A 187 4.53 -9.32 -13.57
N LEU A 188 5.38 -8.43 -13.05
CA LEU A 188 6.41 -7.74 -13.80
C LEU A 188 7.44 -8.73 -14.41
N ALA A 189 7.82 -9.75 -13.65
CA ALA A 189 8.74 -10.79 -14.13
C ALA A 189 8.16 -11.64 -15.27
N ARG A 190 6.84 -11.89 -15.26
CA ARG A 190 6.21 -12.80 -16.22
C ARG A 190 5.59 -12.08 -17.41
N TYR A 191 4.98 -10.92 -17.20
CA TYR A 191 4.20 -10.18 -18.20
C TYR A 191 4.75 -8.79 -18.52
N GLY A 192 5.71 -8.29 -17.74
CA GLY A 192 6.31 -6.97 -17.92
C GLY A 192 7.01 -6.83 -19.28
N THR A 193 7.09 -5.60 -19.77
CA THR A 193 7.73 -5.24 -21.04
C THR A 193 8.99 -4.40 -20.86
N VAL A 194 9.27 -3.93 -19.65
CA VAL A 194 10.43 -3.07 -19.35
C VAL A 194 11.73 -3.87 -19.38
N PHE A 195 11.72 -5.10 -18.88
CA PHE A 195 12.86 -6.01 -18.89
C PHE A 195 12.59 -7.24 -19.77
N PRO A 196 13.63 -7.83 -20.37
CA PRO A 196 13.50 -9.07 -21.11
C PRO A 196 13.04 -10.20 -20.17
N ARG A 197 12.26 -11.14 -20.71
CA ARG A 197 11.75 -12.32 -19.95
C ARG A 197 12.81 -13.42 -19.90
N ASP A 198 13.97 -13.13 -19.35
CA ASP A 198 15.09 -14.05 -19.25
C ASP A 198 15.24 -14.67 -17.84
N TRP A 199 16.20 -15.59 -17.72
CA TRP A 199 16.49 -16.27 -16.47
C TRP A 199 17.02 -15.32 -15.37
N LYS A 200 17.72 -14.23 -15.75
CA LYS A 200 18.29 -13.25 -14.82
C LYS A 200 17.19 -12.46 -14.11
N VAL A 201 16.20 -11.97 -14.87
CA VAL A 201 15.02 -11.28 -14.33
C VAL A 201 14.22 -12.21 -13.42
N ARG A 202 14.08 -13.50 -13.83
CA ARG A 202 13.41 -14.50 -13.01
C ARG A 202 14.15 -14.76 -11.68
N LEU A 203 15.47 -14.93 -11.74
CA LEU A 203 16.30 -15.14 -10.55
C LEU A 203 16.24 -13.94 -9.60
N TYR A 204 16.37 -12.71 -10.14
CA TYR A 204 16.23 -11.48 -9.35
C TYR A 204 14.86 -11.40 -8.68
N SER A 205 13.79 -11.72 -9.40
CA SER A 205 12.43 -11.70 -8.84
C SER A 205 12.24 -12.72 -7.73
N ILE A 206 12.81 -13.92 -7.85
CA ILE A 206 12.78 -14.93 -6.79
C ILE A 206 13.56 -14.44 -5.56
N ALA A 207 14.75 -13.89 -5.76
CA ALA A 207 15.57 -13.34 -4.67
C ALA A 207 14.85 -12.16 -3.96
N LEU A 208 14.16 -11.31 -4.73
CA LEU A 208 13.40 -10.19 -4.16
C LEU A 208 12.17 -10.68 -3.40
N VAL A 209 11.43 -11.66 -3.91
CA VAL A 209 10.32 -12.30 -3.17
C VAL A 209 10.82 -12.92 -1.86
N PHE A 210 11.97 -13.60 -1.91
CA PHE A 210 12.59 -14.14 -0.71
C PHE A 210 12.94 -13.04 0.30
N ALA A 211 13.54 -11.92 -0.14
CA ALA A 211 13.80 -10.78 0.72
C ALA A 211 12.51 -10.20 1.32
N CYS A 212 11.41 -10.11 0.55
CA CYS A 212 10.10 -9.70 1.05
C CYS A 212 9.60 -10.61 2.19
N LEU A 213 9.76 -11.92 2.06
CA LEU A 213 9.35 -12.90 3.08
C LEU A 213 10.20 -12.84 4.35
N LEU A 214 11.45 -12.37 4.25
CA LEU A 214 12.33 -12.18 5.41
C LEU A 214 11.97 -10.96 6.27
N ILE A 215 11.33 -9.94 5.70
CA ILE A 215 11.00 -8.71 6.44
C ILE A 215 10.10 -8.97 7.66
N PRO A 216 8.96 -9.70 7.58
CA PRO A 216 8.16 -10.04 8.75
C PRO A 216 8.91 -10.79 9.83
N ILE A 217 9.88 -11.63 9.45
CA ILE A 217 10.73 -12.37 10.39
C ILE A 217 11.69 -11.40 11.09
N GLY A 218 12.39 -10.55 10.32
CA GLY A 218 13.35 -9.60 10.85
C GLY A 218 12.74 -8.53 11.73
N THR A 219 11.53 -8.07 11.42
CA THR A 219 10.77 -7.09 12.22
C THR A 219 9.99 -7.73 13.36
N VAL A 220 9.93 -9.06 13.44
CA VAL A 220 9.16 -9.83 14.44
C VAL A 220 7.69 -9.39 14.51
N THR A 221 7.04 -9.22 13.33
CA THR A 221 5.67 -8.71 13.24
C THR A 221 4.65 -9.80 12.98
N ARG A 222 3.63 -9.91 13.85
CA ARG A 222 2.50 -10.84 13.68
C ARG A 222 1.67 -10.48 12.45
N THR A 223 1.50 -9.20 12.17
CA THR A 223 0.78 -8.70 10.99
C THR A 223 1.38 -9.22 9.69
N GLY A 224 2.72 -9.22 9.59
CA GLY A 224 3.41 -9.74 8.43
C GLY A 224 3.18 -11.23 8.22
N LEU A 225 3.07 -12.03 9.30
CA LEU A 225 2.75 -13.46 9.21
C LEU A 225 1.34 -13.69 8.64
N ILE A 226 0.36 -12.90 9.08
CA ILE A 226 -1.02 -12.94 8.53
C ILE A 226 -0.99 -12.62 7.03
N CYS A 227 -0.23 -11.61 6.62
CA CYS A 227 -0.06 -11.24 5.22
C CYS A 227 0.60 -12.36 4.39
N ILE A 228 1.61 -13.07 4.94
CA ILE A 228 2.22 -14.25 4.29
C ILE A 228 1.18 -15.35 4.08
N GLY A 229 0.39 -15.68 5.10
CA GLY A 229 -0.68 -16.66 4.98
C GLY A 229 -1.70 -16.27 3.89
N LEU A 230 -2.06 -14.99 3.84
CA LEU A 230 -3.00 -14.47 2.87
C LEU A 230 -2.46 -14.53 1.43
N VAL A 231 -1.21 -14.09 1.17
CA VAL A 231 -0.63 -14.18 -0.18
C VAL A 231 -0.53 -15.63 -0.65
N ALA A 232 -0.22 -16.55 0.26
CA ALA A 232 -0.18 -17.97 -0.05
C ALA A 232 -1.57 -18.51 -0.45
N ILE A 233 -2.63 -18.20 0.32
CA ILE A 233 -4.00 -18.61 0.02
C ILE A 233 -4.46 -18.01 -1.32
N MET A 234 -4.19 -16.73 -1.55
CA MET A 234 -4.58 -16.05 -2.79
C MET A 234 -3.83 -16.60 -4.01
N GLY A 235 -2.56 -17.00 -3.84
CA GLY A 235 -1.79 -17.64 -4.90
C GLY A 235 -2.36 -19.01 -5.34
N LEU A 236 -3.13 -19.67 -4.48
CA LEU A 236 -3.79 -20.95 -4.79
C LEU A 236 -5.10 -20.79 -5.57
N ARG A 237 -5.68 -19.59 -5.63
CA ARG A 237 -7.01 -19.31 -6.22
C ARG A 237 -7.17 -19.83 -7.64
N ASP A 238 -6.17 -19.58 -8.49
CA ASP A 238 -6.22 -19.93 -9.91
C ASP A 238 -5.32 -21.14 -10.26
N SER A 239 -4.76 -21.83 -9.25
CA SER A 239 -3.84 -22.95 -9.45
C SER A 239 -4.57 -24.27 -9.64
N LYS A 240 -4.23 -25.01 -10.73
CA LYS A 240 -4.70 -26.38 -10.96
C LYS A 240 -4.06 -27.38 -9.98
N ARG A 241 -2.86 -27.08 -9.46
CA ARG A 241 -2.07 -27.95 -8.56
C ARG A 241 -2.07 -27.46 -7.11
N ARG A 242 -3.18 -26.87 -6.67
CA ARG A 242 -3.32 -26.28 -5.33
C ARG A 242 -2.89 -27.18 -4.18
N PHE A 243 -3.23 -28.46 -4.22
CA PHE A 243 -2.84 -29.42 -3.18
C PHE A 243 -1.33 -29.66 -3.12
N LEU A 244 -0.65 -29.71 -4.27
CA LEU A 244 0.81 -29.82 -4.34
C LEU A 244 1.49 -28.57 -3.75
N TYR A 245 0.97 -27.38 -4.04
CA TYR A 245 1.51 -26.14 -3.46
C TYR A 245 1.24 -26.05 -1.96
N ILE A 246 0.07 -26.48 -1.47
CA ILE A 246 -0.22 -26.56 -0.03
C ILE A 246 0.75 -27.51 0.66
N ALA A 247 0.94 -28.71 0.11
CA ALA A 247 1.90 -29.67 0.65
C ALA A 247 3.33 -29.11 0.64
N GLY A 248 3.76 -28.51 -0.47
CA GLY A 248 5.07 -27.87 -0.58
C GLY A 248 5.28 -26.71 0.41
N MET A 249 4.27 -25.89 0.63
CA MET A 249 4.31 -24.83 1.67
C MET A 249 4.38 -25.42 3.08
N GLY A 250 3.63 -26.49 3.36
CA GLY A 250 3.69 -27.19 4.64
C GLY A 250 5.08 -27.73 4.91
N VAL A 251 5.70 -28.39 3.94
CA VAL A 251 7.09 -28.88 4.03
C VAL A 251 8.07 -27.70 4.21
N ALA A 252 7.93 -26.64 3.42
CA ALA A 252 8.80 -25.46 3.53
C ALA A 252 8.69 -24.81 4.92
N LEU A 253 7.49 -24.72 5.50
CA LEU A 253 7.28 -24.22 6.86
C LEU A 253 7.95 -25.14 7.90
N MET A 254 7.76 -26.47 7.81
CA MET A 254 8.41 -27.42 8.73
C MET A 254 9.93 -27.30 8.68
N VAL A 255 10.50 -27.15 7.49
CA VAL A 255 11.95 -26.95 7.33
C VAL A 255 12.40 -25.58 7.85
N ALA A 256 11.59 -24.54 7.71
CA ALA A 256 11.95 -23.18 8.13
C ALA A 256 11.89 -22.96 9.65
N ILE A 257 10.97 -23.64 10.37
CA ILE A 257 10.77 -23.46 11.83
C ILE A 257 12.07 -23.53 12.64
N PRO A 258 12.95 -24.54 12.46
CA PRO A 258 14.20 -24.65 13.23
C PRO A 258 15.18 -23.50 12.99
N PHE A 259 15.05 -22.78 11.88
CA PHE A 259 15.92 -21.67 11.52
C PHE A 259 15.34 -20.30 11.94
N LEU A 260 14.15 -20.27 12.52
CA LEU A 260 13.56 -19.02 13.00
C LEU A 260 14.30 -18.51 14.25
N PRO A 261 14.56 -17.20 14.35
CA PRO A 261 15.17 -16.62 15.54
C PRO A 261 14.35 -16.90 16.80
N ALA A 262 15.03 -17.12 17.95
CA ALA A 262 14.35 -17.38 19.22
C ALA A 262 13.41 -16.21 19.63
N SER A 263 13.78 -14.98 19.34
CA SER A 263 12.96 -13.79 19.56
C SER A 263 11.64 -13.85 18.77
N TYR A 264 11.67 -14.39 17.56
CA TYR A 264 10.49 -14.56 16.73
C TYR A 264 9.56 -15.63 17.30
N THR A 265 10.12 -16.81 17.62
CA THR A 265 9.33 -17.93 18.15
C THR A 265 8.71 -17.61 19.52
N GLN A 266 9.47 -16.95 20.42
CA GLN A 266 8.95 -16.49 21.71
C GLN A 266 7.76 -15.53 21.53
N ARG A 267 7.88 -14.56 20.61
CA ARG A 267 6.79 -13.61 20.35
C ARG A 267 5.58 -14.25 19.68
N MET A 268 5.76 -15.33 18.91
CA MET A 268 4.63 -16.10 18.37
C MET A 268 3.92 -16.91 19.43
N HIS A 269 4.63 -17.44 20.44
CA HIS A 269 4.01 -18.13 21.58
C HIS A 269 3.08 -17.25 22.41
N THR A 270 3.33 -15.93 22.48
CA THR A 270 2.43 -15.00 23.20
C THR A 270 1.06 -14.84 22.52
N ILE A 271 0.87 -15.32 21.27
CA ILE A 271 -0.46 -15.35 20.61
C ILE A 271 -1.43 -16.30 21.39
N GLN A 272 -0.93 -17.36 21.98
CA GLN A 272 -1.76 -18.30 22.76
C GLN A 272 -2.26 -17.70 24.07
N GLY A 273 -1.53 -16.70 24.62
CA GLY A 273 -1.89 -15.96 25.83
C GLY A 273 -2.38 -14.53 25.55
N TYR A 274 -3.21 -14.33 24.51
CA TYR A 274 -3.62 -12.98 24.07
C TYR A 274 -4.24 -12.10 25.18
N GLN A 275 -4.82 -12.70 26.21
CA GLN A 275 -5.38 -11.98 27.34
C GLN A 275 -4.30 -11.39 28.27
N ALA A 276 -3.10 -11.95 28.26
CA ALA A 276 -1.92 -11.43 28.95
C ALA A 276 -1.05 -10.56 28.04
N ASP A 277 -1.40 -10.41 26.75
CA ASP A 277 -0.67 -9.59 25.80
C ASP A 277 -1.14 -8.12 25.94
N GLU A 278 -0.33 -7.32 26.64
CA GLU A 278 -0.54 -5.88 26.83
C GLU A 278 -0.80 -5.14 25.51
N SER A 279 -0.10 -5.51 24.44
CA SER A 279 -0.26 -4.91 23.11
C SER A 279 -1.64 -5.18 22.49
N ALA A 280 -2.22 -6.34 22.70
CA ALA A 280 -3.56 -6.68 22.19
C ALA A 280 -4.66 -6.01 23.03
N SER A 281 -4.53 -6.06 24.36
CA SER A 281 -5.51 -5.45 25.27
C SER A 281 -5.57 -3.93 25.12
N THR A 282 -4.42 -3.27 24.96
CA THR A 282 -4.32 -1.83 24.70
C THR A 282 -5.02 -1.43 23.40
N ARG A 283 -4.85 -2.20 22.31
CA ARG A 283 -5.54 -1.93 21.03
C ARG A 283 -7.07 -2.01 21.19
N VAL A 284 -7.56 -3.08 21.84
CA VAL A 284 -9.00 -3.25 22.07
C VAL A 284 -9.56 -2.09 22.91
N ALA A 285 -8.82 -1.63 23.94
CA ALA A 285 -9.22 -0.49 24.75
C ALA A 285 -9.26 0.81 23.92
N VAL A 286 -8.25 1.07 23.07
CA VAL A 286 -8.25 2.24 22.16
C VAL A 286 -9.39 2.16 21.16
N TRP A 287 -9.68 0.99 20.59
CA TRP A 287 -10.78 0.82 19.64
C TRP A 287 -12.15 1.03 20.31
N GLY A 288 -12.32 0.54 21.54
CA GLY A 288 -13.51 0.80 22.34
C GLY A 288 -13.69 2.30 22.67
N TRP A 289 -12.59 2.96 23.07
CA TRP A 289 -12.59 4.40 23.25
C TRP A 289 -12.98 5.14 21.97
N THR A 290 -12.36 4.79 20.84
CA THR A 290 -12.65 5.42 19.55
C THR A 290 -14.12 5.26 19.16
N TRP A 291 -14.67 4.07 19.34
CA TRP A 291 -16.09 3.82 19.06
C TRP A 291 -17.03 4.71 19.89
N ASN A 292 -16.75 4.85 21.18
CA ASN A 292 -17.55 5.72 22.06
C ASN A 292 -17.36 7.20 21.68
N TYR A 293 -16.11 7.61 21.43
CA TYR A 293 -15.77 8.98 21.05
C TYR A 293 -16.53 9.45 19.80
N VAL A 294 -16.59 8.63 18.75
CA VAL A 294 -17.24 9.05 17.49
C VAL A 294 -18.75 9.07 17.54
N GLN A 295 -19.38 8.52 18.58
CA GLN A 295 -20.82 8.66 18.77
C GLN A 295 -21.17 10.09 19.17
N ASP A 296 -20.32 10.73 19.96
CA ASP A 296 -20.47 12.14 20.35
C ASP A 296 -19.84 13.09 19.31
N HIS A 297 -18.85 12.59 18.54
CA HIS A 297 -18.11 13.32 17.52
C HIS A 297 -18.21 12.61 16.13
N PRO A 298 -19.39 12.58 15.49
CA PRO A 298 -19.60 11.78 14.28
C PRO A 298 -18.77 12.23 13.07
N ALA A 299 -18.25 13.47 13.09
CA ALA A 299 -17.31 13.99 12.10
C ALA A 299 -15.84 13.60 12.37
N GLY A 300 -15.55 12.97 13.51
CA GLY A 300 -14.20 12.72 14.02
C GLY A 300 -13.57 13.93 14.70
N GLY A 301 -12.41 13.74 15.31
CA GLY A 301 -11.67 14.80 16.02
C GLY A 301 -10.56 15.45 15.20
N GLY A 302 -10.51 15.21 13.87
CA GLY A 302 -9.41 15.64 13.03
C GLY A 302 -8.16 14.75 13.18
N PHE A 303 -7.12 15.07 12.42
CA PHE A 303 -5.89 14.30 12.48
C PHE A 303 -5.28 14.27 13.89
N ASN A 304 -4.71 13.11 14.25
CA ASN A 304 -4.12 12.84 15.56
C ASN A 304 -5.11 12.94 16.74
N ALA A 305 -6.42 12.75 16.52
CA ALA A 305 -7.44 12.76 17.57
C ALA A 305 -7.16 11.75 18.70
N TYR A 306 -6.34 10.72 18.46
CA TYR A 306 -5.90 9.76 19.48
C TYR A 306 -5.18 10.42 20.66
N LEU A 307 -4.62 11.62 20.48
CA LEU A 307 -3.98 12.37 21.57
C LEU A 307 -4.94 12.66 22.73
N GLY A 308 -6.24 12.68 22.47
CA GLY A 308 -7.29 12.87 23.48
C GLY A 308 -7.70 11.60 24.22
N ASN A 309 -7.21 10.42 23.82
CA ASN A 309 -7.65 9.21 24.48
C ASN A 309 -7.03 9.03 25.86
N HIS A 310 -7.86 8.51 26.76
CA HIS A 310 -7.50 8.08 28.11
C HIS A 310 -8.04 6.67 28.27
N ILE A 311 -7.17 5.69 28.26
CA ILE A 311 -7.55 4.29 28.33
C ILE A 311 -7.19 3.70 29.69
N LYS A 312 -8.09 2.89 30.21
CA LYS A 312 -7.89 2.10 31.40
C LYS A 312 -7.40 0.72 31.00
N ILE A 313 -6.21 0.35 31.43
CA ILE A 313 -5.62 -0.96 31.15
C ILE A 313 -5.62 -1.74 32.47
N GLU A 314 -6.32 -2.87 32.51
CA GLU A 314 -6.22 -3.81 33.63
C GLU A 314 -4.97 -4.67 33.43
N LEU A 315 -4.03 -4.56 34.38
CA LEU A 315 -2.84 -5.41 34.37
C LEU A 315 -3.25 -6.86 34.69
N LYS A 316 -2.85 -7.78 33.81
CA LYS A 316 -3.16 -9.21 33.93
C LYS A 316 -1.88 -10.01 34.11
N ASP A 317 -1.96 -11.07 34.90
CA ASP A 317 -0.87 -12.03 35.04
C ASP A 317 -0.70 -12.91 33.76
N ALA A 318 0.32 -13.78 33.75
CA ALA A 318 0.59 -14.68 32.63
C ALA A 318 -0.57 -15.66 32.34
N ARG A 319 -1.56 -15.78 33.24
CA ARG A 319 -2.77 -16.60 33.08
C ARG A 319 -3.98 -15.78 32.64
N GLY A 320 -3.80 -14.45 32.42
CA GLY A 320 -4.87 -13.56 32.02
C GLY A 320 -5.78 -13.11 33.18
N GLN A 321 -5.38 -13.33 34.44
CA GLN A 321 -6.14 -12.90 35.63
C GLN A 321 -5.72 -11.48 36.04
N PRO A 322 -6.66 -10.61 36.47
CA PRO A 322 -6.32 -9.27 36.95
C PRO A 322 -5.36 -9.34 38.13
N ILE A 323 -4.28 -8.56 38.08
CA ILE A 323 -3.30 -8.48 39.19
C ILE A 323 -3.81 -7.46 40.21
N ASN A 324 -4.33 -7.94 41.34
CA ASN A 324 -4.68 -7.12 42.51
C ASN A 324 -5.47 -5.81 42.21
N ASN A 325 -6.40 -5.83 41.25
CA ASN A 325 -7.11 -4.62 40.79
C ASN A 325 -6.17 -3.47 40.37
N GLN A 326 -4.94 -3.77 39.97
CA GLN A 326 -4.02 -2.76 39.43
C GLN A 326 -4.51 -2.28 38.07
N VAL A 327 -4.78 -0.99 38.02
CA VAL A 327 -5.25 -0.30 36.83
C VAL A 327 -4.19 0.71 36.44
N GLU A 328 -3.69 0.60 35.23
CA GLU A 328 -2.83 1.62 34.62
C GLU A 328 -3.70 2.52 33.75
N TYR A 329 -3.51 3.84 33.88
CA TYR A 329 -4.11 4.81 32.97
C TYR A 329 -3.09 5.27 31.97
N ASP A 330 -3.37 5.00 30.71
CA ASP A 330 -2.50 5.38 29.62
C ASP A 330 -3.18 6.46 28.75
N LYS A 331 -2.39 7.33 28.15
CA LYS A 331 -2.85 8.49 27.38
C LYS A 331 -2.20 8.52 25.99
N ALA A 332 -2.91 9.12 25.03
CA ALA A 332 -2.39 9.41 23.71
C ALA A 332 -1.85 8.16 22.98
N ARG A 333 -2.52 7.03 23.13
CA ARG A 333 -2.15 5.78 22.45
C ARG A 333 -2.68 5.76 21.02
N ALA A 334 -1.80 5.50 20.06
CA ALA A 334 -2.13 5.39 18.64
C ALA A 334 -3.21 4.32 18.38
N PHE A 335 -4.00 4.52 17.33
CA PHE A 335 -5.08 3.60 16.96
C PHE A 335 -4.63 2.19 16.59
N HIS A 336 -3.42 2.04 16.05
CA HIS A 336 -2.89 0.77 15.53
C HIS A 336 -3.85 0.00 14.61
N SER A 337 -4.69 0.72 13.88
CA SER A 337 -5.59 0.21 12.86
C SER A 337 -6.00 1.37 11.95
N ALA A 338 -5.82 1.21 10.63
CA ALA A 338 -6.23 2.21 9.67
C ALA A 338 -7.75 2.47 9.68
N TYR A 339 -8.53 1.49 10.07
CA TYR A 339 -9.99 1.59 10.16
C TYR A 339 -10.40 2.48 11.35
N PHE A 340 -9.80 2.25 12.51
CA PHE A 340 -10.04 3.06 13.69
C PHE A 340 -9.35 4.42 13.62
N GLU A 341 -8.22 4.52 12.92
CA GLU A 341 -7.59 5.80 12.55
C GLU A 341 -8.56 6.65 11.72
N MET A 342 -9.10 6.08 10.62
CA MET A 342 -10.10 6.79 9.80
C MET A 342 -11.34 7.16 10.61
N LEU A 343 -11.83 6.24 11.44
CA LEU A 343 -13.02 6.48 12.26
C LEU A 343 -12.79 7.59 13.28
N GLY A 344 -11.71 7.52 14.05
CA GLY A 344 -11.41 8.51 15.11
C GLY A 344 -11.04 9.89 14.55
N GLU A 345 -10.26 9.94 13.48
CA GLU A 345 -9.80 11.19 12.90
C GLU A 345 -10.82 11.85 11.97
N GLN A 346 -11.48 11.04 11.13
CA GLN A 346 -12.32 11.53 10.03
C GLN A 346 -13.81 11.19 10.22
N GLY A 347 -14.15 10.55 11.32
CA GLY A 347 -15.51 10.16 11.64
C GLY A 347 -16.14 9.17 10.65
N PHE A 348 -17.46 9.00 10.78
CA PHE A 348 -18.21 8.14 9.88
C PHE A 348 -18.14 8.57 8.41
N PRO A 349 -18.22 9.87 8.04
CA PRO A 349 -18.13 10.27 6.65
C PRO A 349 -16.77 9.95 6.02
N GLY A 350 -15.66 10.20 6.75
CA GLY A 350 -14.32 9.88 6.26
C GLY A 350 -14.11 8.38 6.10
N LEU A 351 -14.53 7.58 7.09
CA LEU A 351 -14.47 6.11 7.00
C LEU A 351 -15.30 5.59 5.83
N PHE A 352 -16.50 6.15 5.59
CA PHE A 352 -17.34 5.77 4.45
C PHE A 352 -16.66 6.08 3.11
N LEU A 353 -16.13 7.27 2.93
CA LEU A 353 -15.41 7.66 1.70
C LEU A 353 -14.19 6.78 1.46
N TRP A 354 -13.40 6.52 2.50
CA TRP A 354 -12.23 5.66 2.46
C TRP A 354 -12.61 4.23 2.10
N ALA A 355 -13.59 3.63 2.77
CA ALA A 355 -14.08 2.29 2.48
C ALA A 355 -14.67 2.20 1.05
N ALA A 356 -15.45 3.19 0.62
CA ALA A 356 -16.00 3.25 -0.73
C ALA A 356 -14.90 3.30 -1.81
N LEU A 357 -13.80 4.04 -1.57
CA LEU A 357 -12.64 4.08 -2.45
C LEU A 357 -12.00 2.69 -2.59
N HIS A 358 -11.70 2.03 -1.48
CA HIS A 358 -11.07 0.72 -1.47
C HIS A 358 -11.97 -0.36 -2.09
N LEU A 359 -13.23 -0.45 -1.65
CA LEU A 359 -14.18 -1.46 -2.14
C LEU A 359 -14.48 -1.28 -3.63
N SER A 360 -14.70 -0.03 -4.09
CA SER A 360 -14.91 0.22 -5.51
C SER A 360 -13.68 -0.11 -6.36
N SER A 361 -12.48 0.10 -5.83
CA SER A 361 -11.22 -0.27 -6.49
C SER A 361 -11.10 -1.78 -6.66
N LEU A 362 -11.30 -2.55 -5.59
CA LEU A 362 -11.29 -4.02 -5.63
C LEU A 362 -12.36 -4.58 -6.57
N PHE A 363 -13.57 -4.02 -6.54
CA PHE A 363 -14.66 -4.41 -7.43
C PHE A 363 -14.30 -4.17 -8.90
N ARG A 364 -13.72 -3.02 -9.23
CA ARG A 364 -13.30 -2.70 -10.61
C ARG A 364 -12.19 -3.62 -11.10
N LEU A 365 -11.21 -3.96 -10.25
CA LEU A 365 -10.16 -4.93 -10.58
C LEU A 365 -10.75 -6.31 -10.86
N GLU A 366 -11.71 -6.77 -10.05
CA GLU A 366 -12.39 -8.05 -10.29
C GLU A 366 -13.17 -8.04 -11.61
N MET A 367 -13.85 -6.94 -11.95
CA MET A 367 -14.51 -6.81 -13.24
C MET A 367 -13.53 -6.88 -14.42
N LEU A 368 -12.37 -6.19 -14.32
CA LEU A 368 -11.33 -6.27 -15.33
C LEU A 368 -10.78 -7.68 -15.47
N ARG A 369 -10.46 -8.34 -14.35
CA ARG A 369 -10.00 -9.72 -14.32
C ARG A 369 -10.99 -10.66 -15.03
N ARG A 370 -12.27 -10.59 -14.67
CA ARG A 370 -13.32 -11.44 -15.28
C ARG A 370 -13.49 -11.20 -16.75
N ARG A 371 -13.41 -9.93 -17.19
CA ARG A 371 -13.57 -9.56 -18.60
C ARG A 371 -12.43 -10.11 -19.46
N PHE A 372 -11.17 -10.04 -18.98
CA PHE A 372 -9.99 -10.35 -19.80
C PHE A 372 -9.33 -11.70 -19.50
N ARG A 373 -9.76 -12.46 -18.46
CA ARG A 373 -9.11 -13.74 -18.10
C ARG A 373 -9.16 -14.83 -19.18
N LYS A 374 -10.12 -14.73 -20.12
CA LYS A 374 -10.30 -15.66 -21.24
C LYS A 374 -9.92 -15.04 -22.58
N SER A 375 -9.37 -13.83 -22.59
CA SER A 375 -8.93 -13.20 -23.84
C SER A 375 -7.75 -13.97 -24.42
N THR A 376 -7.82 -14.28 -25.70
CA THR A 376 -6.72 -14.89 -26.49
C THR A 376 -5.96 -13.85 -27.31
N ASN A 377 -6.33 -12.57 -27.19
CA ASN A 377 -5.64 -11.48 -27.85
C ASN A 377 -4.31 -11.17 -27.14
N PRO A 378 -3.15 -11.28 -27.85
CA PRO A 378 -1.84 -10.98 -27.24
C PRO A 378 -1.73 -9.59 -26.62
N ASP A 379 -2.45 -8.59 -27.17
CA ASP A 379 -2.46 -7.22 -26.65
C ASP A 379 -3.23 -7.09 -25.33
N GLU A 380 -3.97 -8.12 -24.92
CA GLU A 380 -4.85 -8.12 -23.73
C GLU A 380 -4.41 -9.11 -22.65
N GLU A 381 -3.54 -10.07 -23.00
CA GLU A 381 -3.11 -11.14 -22.07
C GLU A 381 -2.55 -10.65 -20.73
N TRP A 382 -2.02 -9.44 -20.68
CA TRP A 382 -1.43 -8.84 -19.49
C TRP A 382 -2.45 -8.18 -18.57
N ILE A 383 -3.66 -7.83 -19.06
CA ILE A 383 -4.65 -7.02 -18.32
C ILE A 383 -5.21 -7.79 -17.12
N ALA A 384 -5.65 -9.04 -17.33
CA ALA A 384 -6.20 -9.85 -16.24
C ALA A 384 -5.13 -10.24 -15.19
N PRO A 385 -3.91 -10.66 -15.57
CA PRO A 385 -2.82 -10.86 -14.62
C PRO A 385 -2.46 -9.60 -13.81
N LEU A 386 -2.41 -8.42 -14.44
CA LEU A 386 -2.15 -7.17 -13.71
C LEU A 386 -3.29 -6.84 -12.76
N ALA A 387 -4.54 -6.92 -13.22
CA ALA A 387 -5.70 -6.70 -12.35
C ALA A 387 -5.70 -7.66 -11.14
N THR A 388 -5.30 -8.92 -11.33
CA THR A 388 -5.15 -9.90 -10.25
C THR A 388 -4.02 -9.52 -9.30
N ALA A 389 -2.86 -9.12 -9.82
CA ALA A 389 -1.71 -8.75 -8.99
C ALA A 389 -2.01 -7.53 -8.12
N LEU A 390 -2.62 -6.48 -8.70
CA LEU A 390 -3.05 -5.29 -7.96
C LEU A 390 -4.14 -5.62 -6.93
N GLN A 391 -5.14 -6.44 -7.30
CA GLN A 391 -6.20 -6.87 -6.38
C GLN A 391 -5.63 -7.63 -5.18
N HIS A 392 -4.71 -8.56 -5.41
CA HIS A 392 -4.06 -9.32 -4.35
C HIS A 392 -3.23 -8.41 -3.44
N GLY A 393 -2.38 -7.55 -4.00
CA GLY A 393 -1.61 -6.58 -3.22
C GLY A 393 -2.50 -5.66 -2.38
N HIS A 394 -3.59 -5.17 -2.96
CA HIS A 394 -4.56 -4.32 -2.27
C HIS A 394 -5.26 -5.02 -1.10
N ILE A 395 -5.72 -6.26 -1.29
CA ILE A 395 -6.33 -7.06 -0.21
C ILE A 395 -5.32 -7.34 0.90
N ILE A 396 -4.07 -7.70 0.57
CA ILE A 396 -3.01 -7.92 1.55
C ILE A 396 -2.77 -6.64 2.36
N TYR A 397 -2.70 -5.49 1.69
CA TYR A 397 -2.54 -4.20 2.36
C TYR A 397 -3.70 -3.91 3.33
N LEU A 398 -4.96 -4.10 2.90
CA LEU A 398 -6.14 -3.88 3.74
C LEU A 398 -6.18 -4.80 4.96
N VAL A 399 -5.80 -6.07 4.81
CA VAL A 399 -5.73 -6.99 5.95
C VAL A 399 -4.60 -6.61 6.90
N GLY A 400 -3.43 -6.23 6.39
CA GLY A 400 -2.34 -5.72 7.22
C GLY A 400 -2.74 -4.44 7.97
N SER A 401 -3.47 -3.54 7.33
CA SER A 401 -3.92 -2.28 7.90
C SER A 401 -4.98 -2.41 9.00
N LEU A 402 -5.53 -3.61 9.22
CA LEU A 402 -6.35 -3.89 10.41
C LEU A 402 -5.58 -3.68 11.73
N PHE A 403 -4.25 -3.87 11.70
CA PHE A 403 -3.40 -3.87 12.88
C PHE A 403 -2.35 -2.75 12.88
N ILE A 404 -2.44 -1.81 11.94
CA ILE A 404 -1.48 -0.72 11.76
C ILE A 404 -2.23 0.55 11.36
N GLY A 405 -1.83 1.70 11.93
CA GLY A 405 -2.37 3.02 11.57
C GLY A 405 -1.71 3.55 10.29
N ILE A 406 -2.14 3.06 9.13
CA ILE A 406 -1.61 3.41 7.80
C ILE A 406 -2.70 3.85 6.83
N ALA A 407 -3.77 4.47 7.35
CA ALA A 407 -4.90 4.90 6.54
C ALA A 407 -4.51 5.89 5.43
N PHE A 408 -3.51 6.73 5.69
CA PHE A 408 -3.04 7.76 4.76
C PHE A 408 -1.67 7.47 4.14
N GLN A 409 -1.15 6.23 4.26
CA GLN A 409 0.15 5.89 3.70
C GLN A 409 0.18 6.12 2.17
N PRO A 410 1.11 6.95 1.64
CA PRO A 410 1.15 7.29 0.21
C PRO A 410 1.21 6.10 -0.73
N PHE A 411 1.86 5.01 -0.30
CA PHE A 411 2.01 3.79 -1.09
C PHE A 411 0.66 3.22 -1.56
N VAL A 412 -0.36 3.14 -0.68
CA VAL A 412 -1.66 2.59 -1.05
C VAL A 412 -2.40 3.50 -2.02
N TYR A 413 -2.28 4.83 -1.87
CA TYR A 413 -2.92 5.77 -2.79
C TYR A 413 -2.27 5.74 -4.18
N MET A 414 -0.95 5.55 -4.28
CA MET A 414 -0.28 5.31 -5.55
C MET A 414 -0.70 3.97 -6.18
N MET A 415 -0.92 2.93 -5.37
CA MET A 415 -1.46 1.66 -5.83
C MET A 415 -2.87 1.83 -6.39
N ILE A 416 -3.78 2.49 -5.66
CA ILE A 416 -5.15 2.79 -6.12
C ILE A 416 -5.12 3.65 -7.39
N ALA A 417 -4.23 4.63 -7.47
CA ALA A 417 -4.05 5.44 -8.67
C ALA A 417 -3.59 4.59 -9.88
N SER A 418 -2.74 3.59 -9.66
CA SER A 418 -2.34 2.61 -10.69
C SER A 418 -3.53 1.76 -11.16
N GLU A 419 -4.41 1.37 -10.25
CA GLU A 419 -5.65 0.64 -10.53
C GLU A 419 -6.64 1.47 -11.35
N ILE A 420 -6.76 2.77 -11.01
CA ILE A 420 -7.56 3.73 -11.79
C ILE A 420 -6.94 3.95 -13.16
N GLY A 421 -5.60 4.04 -13.23
CA GLY A 421 -4.84 4.15 -14.47
C GLY A 421 -5.08 2.98 -15.41
N LEU A 422 -5.04 1.74 -14.91
CA LEU A 422 -5.34 0.53 -15.66
C LEU A 422 -6.79 0.54 -16.18
N ASP A 423 -7.78 0.84 -15.32
CA ASP A 423 -9.20 0.92 -15.71
C ASP A 423 -9.45 2.01 -16.78
N SER A 424 -8.81 3.16 -16.63
CA SER A 424 -8.89 4.27 -17.58
C SER A 424 -8.21 3.94 -18.91
N TYR A 425 -7.06 3.28 -18.87
CA TYR A 425 -6.37 2.77 -20.05
C TYR A 425 -7.26 1.80 -20.83
N VAL A 426 -7.84 0.80 -20.13
CA VAL A 426 -8.73 -0.18 -20.77
C VAL A 426 -9.98 0.48 -21.37
N LYS A 427 -10.61 1.40 -20.67
CA LYS A 427 -11.78 2.13 -21.19
C LYS A 427 -11.46 2.91 -22.46
N ARG A 428 -10.27 3.49 -22.55
CA ARG A 428 -9.82 4.28 -23.71
C ARG A 428 -9.42 3.42 -24.88
N THR A 429 -8.72 2.31 -24.65
CA THR A 429 -8.15 1.46 -25.70
C THR A 429 -9.04 0.26 -26.07
N ARG A 430 -9.93 -0.14 -25.19
CA ARG A 430 -10.79 -1.33 -25.33
C ARG A 430 -12.25 -1.01 -24.90
N PRO A 431 -12.93 -0.04 -25.58
CA PRO A 431 -14.30 0.32 -25.20
C PRO A 431 -15.20 -0.90 -25.28
N LEU A 432 -16.23 -0.94 -24.43
CA LEU A 432 -17.31 -1.91 -24.59
C LEU A 432 -17.99 -1.63 -25.93
N LYS A 433 -18.22 -2.68 -26.76
CA LYS A 433 -19.06 -2.53 -27.95
C LYS A 433 -20.40 -1.97 -27.50
N ALA A 434 -20.84 -0.89 -28.15
CA ALA A 434 -22.16 -0.35 -27.90
C ALA A 434 -23.19 -1.49 -28.12
N LYS A 435 -24.10 -1.70 -27.17
CA LYS A 435 -25.24 -2.57 -27.43
C LYS A 435 -25.96 -1.99 -28.66
N PRO A 436 -26.30 -2.81 -29.68
CA PRO A 436 -27.12 -2.33 -30.77
C PRO A 436 -28.42 -1.73 -30.15
N PRO A 437 -28.93 -0.62 -30.67
CA PRO A 437 -30.16 -0.04 -30.16
C PRO A 437 -31.25 -1.12 -30.18
N MET A 438 -31.93 -1.31 -29.04
CA MET A 438 -33.11 -2.22 -28.97
C MET A 438 -34.13 -1.71 -29.97
N GLY A 439 -34.34 -2.46 -31.08
CA GLY A 439 -35.31 -2.11 -32.09
C GLY A 439 -34.91 -2.29 -33.56
N GLN A 440 -33.63 -2.55 -33.85
CA GLN A 440 -33.27 -2.96 -35.22
C GLN A 440 -33.33 -4.48 -35.33
N THR A 441 -34.51 -4.98 -35.69
CA THR A 441 -34.69 -6.31 -36.32
C THR A 441 -33.85 -6.31 -37.61
N VAL A 442 -32.81 -7.13 -37.64
CA VAL A 442 -32.08 -7.41 -38.89
C VAL A 442 -33.08 -8.10 -39.84
N HIS A 443 -33.66 -7.35 -40.76
CA HIS A 443 -34.32 -7.94 -41.90
C HIS A 443 -33.25 -8.69 -42.70
N SER A 444 -33.22 -10.01 -42.54
CA SER A 444 -32.50 -10.89 -43.45
C SER A 444 -33.06 -10.69 -44.84
N GLN A 445 -32.26 -10.12 -45.76
CA GLN A 445 -32.62 -10.12 -47.19
C GLN A 445 -32.69 -11.58 -47.68
N PRO A 446 -33.73 -11.96 -48.42
CA PRO A 446 -33.78 -13.29 -49.02
C PRO A 446 -32.71 -13.43 -50.05
N VAL A 447 -32.00 -14.56 -50.03
CA VAL A 447 -31.02 -14.98 -51.04
C VAL A 447 -31.81 -15.20 -52.33
N PRO A 448 -31.44 -14.59 -53.48
CA PRO A 448 -32.04 -14.91 -54.76
C PRO A 448 -31.68 -16.33 -55.17
N ALA A 449 -32.70 -17.04 -55.75
CA ALA A 449 -32.62 -18.41 -56.23
C ALA A 449 -31.73 -18.55 -57.49
#